data_a5ad46775ff4d16898bdc91ac5cc2df9
#
_entry.id   a5ad46775ff4d16898bdc91ac5cc2df9
#
_cell.length_a   1.000
_cell.length_b   1.000
_cell.length_c   1.000
_cell.angle_alpha   90.00
_cell.angle_beta   90.00
_cell.angle_gamma   90.00
#
_symmetry.space_group_name_H-M   'P 1'
#
loop_
_entity.id
_entity.type
_entity.pdbx_description
1 polymer ?
#
loop_
_entity_poly.entity_id
_entity_poly.type
_entity_poly.pdbx_seq_one_letter_code
_entity_poly.pdbx_strand_id
1 'polypeptide(L)'
;MKFILNFYILIFILSCTKDENPQQIQTQGYNMLLIGNSFFRPYADHLDNLTTEANLFEHNSTVVFRGGENGRPINLWNDSITEEHQLIKSTLDQGNIEVFGMTSGYDIDSDNPTEGQSAWINYALQNNPNIIIFIAIPTFDFPNGDSNGTRPDWDTFASDNGFNSIQEFYDYYVNEMVHKEIVDELRLEFPSTKIFTIPTGWATKNLAQMNLDNELSDDISMVGPKSSSIFTDEKGHQGQIVIETGTMIWLNSIYNVDLSLFNYDTGFTTDLHAIAQDIIDSHDSNYKF
;
A
#
# COMPACT_ATOMS: atom_id res chain seq x y z
N MET A 1 -2.44 -27.29 -87.46
CA MET A 1 -3.41 -27.36 -86.34
C MET A 1 -2.62 -27.35 -85.00
N LYS A 2 -2.56 -26.20 -84.32
CA LYS A 2 -1.78 -26.05 -83.10
C LYS A 2 -2.83 -26.07 -81.94
N PHE A 3 -2.70 -27.06 -81.11
CA PHE A 3 -3.48 -27.13 -79.85
C PHE A 3 -2.78 -26.30 -78.76
N ILE A 4 -3.47 -25.26 -78.24
CA ILE A 4 -3.03 -24.49 -77.08
C ILE A 4 -3.71 -25.12 -75.86
N LEU A 5 -2.90 -25.70 -74.97
CA LEU A 5 -3.31 -26.26 -73.73
C LEU A 5 -3.31 -25.16 -72.67
N ASN A 6 -4.49 -24.67 -72.26
CA ASN A 6 -4.61 -23.72 -71.15
C ASN A 6 -4.51 -24.47 -69.83
N PHE A 7 -3.45 -24.17 -69.06
CA PHE A 7 -3.25 -24.69 -67.72
C PHE A 7 -3.78 -23.67 -66.67
N TYR A 8 -4.92 -23.97 -66.08
CA TYR A 8 -5.47 -23.18 -64.94
C TYR A 8 -4.75 -23.59 -63.68
N ILE A 9 -3.91 -22.72 -63.11
CA ILE A 9 -3.36 -22.88 -61.78
C ILE A 9 -4.37 -22.36 -60.77
N LEU A 10 -4.96 -23.25 -59.99
CA LEU A 10 -5.87 -22.96 -58.86
C LEU A 10 -4.98 -22.68 -57.64
N ILE A 11 -4.83 -21.39 -57.28
CA ILE A 11 -4.13 -21.00 -56.05
C ILE A 11 -5.07 -21.10 -54.89
N PHE A 12 -4.93 -22.15 -54.06
CA PHE A 12 -5.57 -22.24 -52.74
C PHE A 12 -4.82 -21.28 -51.78
N ILE A 13 -5.45 -20.16 -51.47
CA ILE A 13 -5.01 -19.32 -50.36
C ILE A 13 -5.50 -19.98 -49.08
N LEU A 14 -4.64 -20.73 -48.39
CA LEU A 14 -4.84 -21.15 -47.01
C LEU A 14 -4.70 -19.91 -46.12
N SER A 15 -5.84 -19.30 -45.78
CA SER A 15 -5.91 -18.30 -44.71
C SER A 15 -5.76 -19.04 -43.37
N CYS A 16 -4.55 -19.10 -42.84
CA CYS A 16 -4.33 -19.37 -41.43
C CYS A 16 -4.79 -18.14 -40.66
N THR A 17 -6.02 -18.14 -40.16
CA THR A 17 -6.38 -17.29 -39.03
C THR A 17 -5.70 -17.91 -37.81
N LYS A 18 -4.55 -17.37 -37.43
CA LYS A 18 -4.08 -17.51 -36.05
C LYS A 18 -5.05 -16.73 -35.18
N ASP A 19 -5.89 -17.46 -34.46
CA ASP A 19 -6.48 -16.94 -33.25
C ASP A 19 -5.32 -16.74 -32.26
N GLU A 20 -4.71 -15.59 -32.33
CA GLU A 20 -3.83 -15.09 -31.26
C GLU A 20 -4.78 -14.70 -30.13
N ASN A 21 -5.13 -15.69 -29.32
CA ASN A 21 -5.59 -15.43 -27.98
C ASN A 21 -4.44 -14.64 -27.31
N PRO A 22 -4.61 -13.37 -26.95
CA PRO A 22 -3.54 -12.64 -26.27
C PRO A 22 -3.22 -13.46 -25.02
N GLN A 23 -2.04 -14.07 -24.96
CA GLN A 23 -1.55 -14.64 -23.72
C GLN A 23 -1.52 -13.48 -22.75
N GLN A 24 -2.46 -13.51 -21.81
CA GLN A 24 -2.42 -12.63 -20.65
C GLN A 24 -1.04 -12.87 -20.01
N ILE A 25 -0.16 -11.90 -20.11
CA ILE A 25 1.16 -11.95 -19.45
C ILE A 25 0.80 -11.92 -17.96
N GLN A 26 0.86 -13.08 -17.31
CA GLN A 26 0.70 -13.15 -15.86
C GLN A 26 1.89 -12.45 -15.22
N THR A 27 1.62 -11.44 -14.45
CA THR A 27 2.64 -10.76 -13.64
C THR A 27 2.97 -11.65 -12.46
N GLN A 28 4.26 -11.89 -12.23
CA GLN A 28 4.71 -12.67 -11.08
C GLN A 28 4.52 -11.84 -9.81
N GLY A 29 3.96 -12.47 -8.77
CA GLY A 29 3.88 -11.93 -7.44
C GLY A 29 5.20 -12.01 -6.69
N TYR A 30 5.28 -11.41 -5.52
CA TYR A 30 6.44 -11.44 -4.64
C TYR A 30 6.17 -12.31 -3.41
N ASN A 31 7.24 -12.90 -2.88
CA ASN A 31 7.24 -13.44 -1.52
C ASN A 31 7.58 -12.30 -0.55
N MET A 32 6.62 -11.93 0.29
CA MET A 32 6.67 -10.70 1.07
C MET A 32 6.68 -10.98 2.58
N LEU A 33 7.38 -10.11 3.31
CA LEU A 33 7.22 -9.95 4.75
C LEU A 33 6.68 -8.53 5.04
N LEU A 34 5.59 -8.45 5.77
CA LEU A 34 4.87 -7.21 6.04
C LEU A 34 4.76 -7.01 7.55
N ILE A 35 5.35 -5.93 8.08
CA ILE A 35 5.38 -5.68 9.52
C ILE A 35 4.83 -4.31 9.89
N GLY A 36 4.04 -4.23 10.96
CA GLY A 36 3.45 -2.97 11.38
C GLY A 36 2.51 -3.07 12.57
N ASN A 37 1.60 -2.13 12.64
CA ASN A 37 0.59 -2.02 13.67
C ASN A 37 -0.83 -2.28 13.14
N SER A 38 -1.86 -1.98 13.95
CA SER A 38 -3.26 -2.18 13.58
C SER A 38 -3.73 -1.28 12.42
N PHE A 39 -3.03 -0.18 12.13
CA PHE A 39 -3.32 0.69 10.96
C PHE A 39 -2.69 0.18 9.67
N PHE A 40 -1.64 -0.59 9.75
CA PHE A 40 -0.95 -1.21 8.63
C PHE A 40 -1.59 -2.55 8.24
N ARG A 41 -1.91 -3.36 9.25
CA ARG A 41 -2.38 -4.74 9.08
C ARG A 41 -3.58 -4.90 8.13
N PRO A 42 -4.65 -4.07 8.18
CA PRO A 42 -5.82 -4.29 7.32
C PRO A 42 -5.50 -4.27 5.82
N TYR A 43 -4.56 -3.45 5.40
CA TYR A 43 -4.11 -3.39 4.01
C TYR A 43 -3.23 -4.60 3.66
N ALA A 44 -2.34 -4.98 4.57
CA ALA A 44 -1.48 -6.15 4.40
C ALA A 44 -2.30 -7.45 4.28
N ASP A 45 -3.28 -7.65 5.16
CA ASP A 45 -4.18 -8.82 5.15
C ASP A 45 -5.08 -8.84 3.88
N HIS A 46 -5.48 -7.67 3.35
CA HIS A 46 -6.36 -7.59 2.20
C HIS A 46 -5.62 -7.68 0.85
N LEU A 47 -4.30 -7.45 0.84
CA LEU A 47 -3.49 -7.48 -0.37
C LEU A 47 -3.55 -8.85 -1.08
N ASP A 48 -3.55 -9.95 -0.34
CA ASP A 48 -3.64 -11.32 -0.89
C ASP A 48 -4.92 -11.52 -1.73
N ASN A 49 -6.03 -10.89 -1.32
CA ASN A 49 -7.27 -10.93 -2.08
C ASN A 49 -7.13 -10.16 -3.40
N LEU A 50 -6.62 -8.92 -3.35
CA LEU A 50 -6.50 -8.10 -4.55
C LEU A 50 -5.46 -8.64 -5.53
N THR A 51 -4.39 -9.26 -5.06
CA THR A 51 -3.41 -9.93 -5.93
C THR A 51 -4.01 -11.14 -6.64
N THR A 52 -4.92 -11.86 -5.98
CA THR A 52 -5.68 -12.96 -6.58
C THR A 52 -6.62 -12.44 -7.67
N GLU A 53 -7.39 -11.39 -7.40
CA GLU A 53 -8.28 -10.75 -8.37
C GLU A 53 -7.52 -10.12 -9.55
N ALA A 54 -6.31 -9.63 -9.31
CA ALA A 54 -5.41 -9.12 -10.35
C ALA A 54 -4.68 -10.23 -11.14
N ASN A 55 -4.95 -11.51 -10.84
CA ASN A 55 -4.30 -12.67 -11.46
C ASN A 55 -2.77 -12.66 -11.33
N LEU A 56 -2.24 -12.16 -10.21
CA LEU A 56 -0.83 -12.26 -9.89
C LEU A 56 -0.54 -13.68 -9.38
N PHE A 57 0.34 -14.40 -10.06
CA PHE A 57 0.69 -15.75 -9.63
C PHE A 57 1.88 -15.73 -8.65
N GLU A 58 1.93 -16.72 -7.75
CA GLU A 58 3.00 -16.87 -6.75
C GLU A 58 3.16 -15.69 -5.78
N HIS A 59 2.12 -14.85 -5.62
CA HIS A 59 2.10 -13.91 -4.51
C HIS A 59 1.92 -14.67 -3.20
N ASN A 60 2.75 -14.33 -2.20
CA ASN A 60 2.63 -14.86 -0.86
C ASN A 60 3.09 -13.79 0.14
N SER A 61 2.32 -13.57 1.21
CA SER A 61 2.69 -12.62 2.25
C SER A 61 2.69 -13.25 3.63
N THR A 62 3.70 -12.92 4.43
CA THR A 62 3.72 -13.16 5.87
C THR A 62 3.49 -11.83 6.58
N VAL A 63 2.37 -11.71 7.29
CA VAL A 63 2.00 -10.48 8.01
C VAL A 63 2.29 -10.66 9.50
N VAL A 64 3.11 -9.77 10.06
CA VAL A 64 3.43 -9.75 11.49
C VAL A 64 3.11 -8.38 12.06
N PHE A 65 2.26 -8.33 13.08
CA PHE A 65 1.84 -7.05 13.64
C PHE A 65 1.72 -7.09 15.17
N ARG A 66 1.86 -5.90 15.78
CA ARG A 66 1.50 -5.66 17.18
C ARG A 66 0.64 -4.41 17.29
N GLY A 67 -0.20 -4.31 18.30
CA GLY A 67 -1.10 -3.19 18.50
C GLY A 67 -0.37 -1.89 18.85
N GLY A 68 -0.85 -0.77 18.30
CA GLY A 68 -0.37 0.57 18.62
C GLY A 68 1.13 0.75 18.39
N GLU A 69 1.80 1.42 19.30
CA GLU A 69 3.24 1.70 19.24
C GLU A 69 4.11 0.44 19.25
N ASN A 70 3.65 -0.64 19.86
CA ASN A 70 4.39 -1.90 19.87
C ASN A 70 4.61 -2.46 18.45
N GLY A 71 3.79 -2.07 17.47
CA GLY A 71 3.96 -2.42 16.06
C GLY A 71 4.88 -1.49 15.27
N ARG A 72 5.46 -0.45 15.88
CA ARG A 72 6.50 0.36 15.25
C ARG A 72 7.74 -0.50 14.99
N PRO A 73 8.46 -0.30 13.88
CA PRO A 73 9.65 -1.09 13.55
C PRO A 73 10.68 -1.17 14.69
N ILE A 74 10.91 -0.06 15.41
CA ILE A 74 11.84 -0.01 16.54
C ILE A 74 11.39 -0.91 17.70
N ASN A 75 10.10 -0.93 18.04
CA ASN A 75 9.57 -1.73 19.14
C ASN A 75 9.53 -3.23 18.78
N LEU A 76 9.21 -3.56 17.52
CA LEU A 76 9.33 -4.93 17.01
C LEU A 76 10.78 -5.43 17.03
N TRP A 77 11.76 -4.54 16.84
CA TRP A 77 13.18 -4.88 16.92
C TRP A 77 13.64 -5.06 18.35
N ASN A 78 13.32 -4.14 19.25
CA ASN A 78 13.84 -4.11 20.63
C ASN A 78 13.24 -5.21 21.52
N ASP A 79 11.99 -5.58 21.30
CA ASP A 79 11.28 -6.61 22.05
C ASP A 79 11.68 -8.04 21.61
N SER A 80 12.96 -8.36 21.69
CA SER A 80 13.57 -9.57 21.12
C SER A 80 13.04 -10.90 21.65
N ILE A 81 12.32 -10.90 22.77
CA ILE A 81 11.73 -12.09 23.38
C ILE A 81 10.32 -12.41 22.89
N THR A 82 9.71 -11.53 22.07
CA THR A 82 8.34 -11.70 21.58
C THR A 82 8.29 -12.68 20.41
N GLU A 83 7.14 -13.33 20.26
CA GLU A 83 6.89 -14.25 19.14
C GLU A 83 6.99 -13.52 17.80
N GLU A 84 6.52 -12.26 17.74
CA GLU A 84 6.57 -11.45 16.53
C GLU A 84 8.01 -11.17 16.10
N HIS A 85 8.88 -10.73 17.02
CA HIS A 85 10.31 -10.53 16.71
C HIS A 85 10.94 -11.81 16.16
N GLN A 86 10.71 -12.94 16.85
CA GLN A 86 11.26 -14.23 16.44
C GLN A 86 10.71 -14.69 15.07
N LEU A 87 9.42 -14.45 14.82
CA LEU A 87 8.79 -14.77 13.52
C LEU A 87 9.38 -13.93 12.39
N ILE A 88 9.53 -12.61 12.59
CA ILE A 88 10.15 -11.72 11.60
C ILE A 88 11.55 -12.24 11.25
N LYS A 89 12.38 -12.50 12.26
CA LYS A 89 13.77 -13.00 12.05
C LYS A 89 13.79 -14.34 11.33
N SER A 90 13.02 -15.32 11.82
CA SER A 90 12.99 -16.64 11.19
C SER A 90 12.46 -16.63 9.76
N THR A 91 11.58 -15.68 9.43
CA THR A 91 11.10 -15.47 8.05
C THR A 91 12.21 -14.88 7.18
N LEU A 92 12.93 -13.86 7.65
CA LEU A 92 14.07 -13.28 6.95
C LEU A 92 15.23 -14.25 6.78
N ASP A 93 15.48 -15.13 7.78
CA ASP A 93 16.54 -16.15 7.76
C ASP A 93 16.37 -17.18 6.62
N GLN A 94 15.16 -17.31 6.06
CA GLN A 94 14.93 -18.18 4.90
C GLN A 94 15.60 -17.66 3.62
N GLY A 95 15.93 -16.37 3.56
CA GLY A 95 16.62 -15.72 2.45
C GLY A 95 15.82 -15.59 1.15
N ASN A 96 14.52 -15.88 1.19
CA ASN A 96 13.64 -15.88 0.02
C ASN A 96 12.59 -14.74 0.02
N ILE A 97 12.66 -13.82 0.99
CA ILE A 97 11.80 -12.64 1.00
C ILE A 97 12.30 -11.63 -0.05
N GLU A 98 11.45 -11.31 -1.01
CA GLU A 98 11.77 -10.42 -2.14
C GLU A 98 11.37 -8.97 -1.83
N VAL A 99 10.25 -8.78 -1.10
CA VAL A 99 9.76 -7.47 -0.68
C VAL A 99 9.52 -7.46 0.82
N PHE A 100 10.07 -6.47 1.50
CA PHE A 100 9.88 -6.26 2.93
C PHE A 100 9.20 -4.91 3.18
N GLY A 101 7.96 -4.96 3.64
CA GLY A 101 7.14 -3.80 3.90
C GLY A 101 7.03 -3.48 5.38
N MET A 102 7.17 -2.20 5.71
CA MET A 102 7.07 -1.70 7.08
C MET A 102 6.16 -0.48 7.16
N THR A 103 5.45 -0.30 8.29
CA THR A 103 4.87 1.01 8.60
C THR A 103 5.98 2.04 8.82
N SER A 104 5.73 3.33 8.53
CA SER A 104 6.72 4.39 8.78
C SER A 104 7.13 4.44 10.25
N GLY A 105 6.15 4.27 11.14
CA GLY A 105 6.41 4.22 12.59
C GLY A 105 7.12 5.45 13.12
N TYR A 106 6.94 6.62 12.45
CA TYR A 106 7.61 7.86 12.82
C TYR A 106 7.32 8.19 14.29
N ASP A 107 8.37 8.53 15.01
CA ASP A 107 8.33 9.00 16.38
C ASP A 107 8.95 10.40 16.44
N ILE A 108 8.11 11.41 16.61
CA ILE A 108 8.50 12.82 16.63
C ILE A 108 9.48 13.14 17.77
N ASP A 109 9.45 12.34 18.84
CA ASP A 109 10.31 12.52 20.00
C ASP A 109 11.63 11.74 19.89
N SER A 110 11.84 11.00 18.80
CA SER A 110 13.06 10.21 18.59
C SER A 110 14.18 11.06 17.98
N ASP A 111 15.34 11.01 18.61
CA ASP A 111 16.57 11.57 18.03
C ASP A 111 17.09 10.77 16.80
N ASN A 112 16.55 9.57 16.57
CA ASN A 112 16.90 8.69 15.44
C ASN A 112 15.65 8.01 14.89
N PRO A 113 14.87 8.66 14.03
CA PRO A 113 13.60 8.15 13.54
C PRO A 113 13.74 6.92 12.63
N THR A 114 14.94 6.63 12.11
CA THR A 114 15.21 5.49 11.22
C THR A 114 15.72 4.24 11.94
N GLU A 115 16.01 4.30 13.24
CA GLU A 115 16.72 3.23 13.97
C GLU A 115 16.06 1.85 13.77
N GLY A 116 14.74 1.77 13.90
CA GLY A 116 14.03 0.51 13.76
C GLY A 116 14.06 -0.05 12.34
N GLN A 117 13.83 0.81 11.35
CA GLN A 117 13.89 0.45 9.94
C GLN A 117 15.30 0.03 9.55
N SER A 118 16.32 0.80 9.93
CA SER A 118 17.74 0.50 9.68
C SER A 118 18.13 -0.86 10.24
N ALA A 119 17.72 -1.16 11.48
CA ALA A 119 18.02 -2.44 12.11
C ALA A 119 17.40 -3.60 11.33
N TRP A 120 16.14 -3.52 10.94
CA TRP A 120 15.47 -4.56 10.16
C TRP A 120 16.03 -4.69 8.74
N ILE A 121 16.31 -3.58 8.05
CA ILE A 121 16.90 -3.60 6.70
C ILE A 121 18.29 -4.24 6.74
N ASN A 122 19.12 -3.84 7.70
CA ASN A 122 20.44 -4.43 7.89
C ASN A 122 20.37 -5.95 8.10
N TYR A 123 19.43 -6.42 8.91
CA TYR A 123 19.22 -7.84 9.13
C TYR A 123 18.74 -8.56 7.86
N ALA A 124 17.77 -7.97 7.15
CA ALA A 124 17.23 -8.54 5.92
C ALA A 124 18.31 -8.68 4.83
N LEU A 125 19.15 -7.67 4.65
CA LEU A 125 20.23 -7.64 3.64
C LEU A 125 21.30 -8.71 3.87
N GLN A 126 21.48 -9.22 5.11
CA GLN A 126 22.40 -10.33 5.38
C GLN A 126 21.90 -11.64 4.75
N ASN A 127 20.60 -11.78 4.55
CA ASN A 127 19.96 -12.98 4.03
C ASN A 127 19.56 -12.83 2.53
N ASN A 128 19.13 -11.65 2.12
CA ASN A 128 18.86 -11.32 0.72
C ASN A 128 19.36 -9.91 0.37
N PRO A 129 20.51 -9.78 -0.33
CA PRO A 129 21.07 -8.48 -0.70
C PRO A 129 20.26 -7.73 -1.78
N ASN A 130 19.29 -8.39 -2.42
CA ASN A 130 18.45 -7.81 -3.46
C ASN A 130 17.03 -7.48 -2.97
N ILE A 131 16.79 -7.54 -1.67
CA ILE A 131 15.48 -7.28 -1.10
C ILE A 131 15.01 -5.85 -1.42
N ILE A 132 13.74 -5.72 -1.75
CA ILE A 132 13.08 -4.43 -2.00
C ILE A 132 12.37 -4.02 -0.71
N ILE A 133 12.47 -2.76 -0.34
CA ILE A 133 11.88 -2.21 0.88
C ILE A 133 10.78 -1.21 0.52
N PHE A 134 9.63 -1.28 1.20
CA PHE A 134 8.70 -0.18 1.19
C PHE A 134 8.31 0.29 2.58
N ILE A 135 8.04 1.59 2.68
CA ILE A 135 7.52 2.23 3.88
C ILE A 135 6.08 2.67 3.59
N ALA A 136 5.12 2.06 4.27
CA ALA A 136 3.72 2.49 4.18
C ALA A 136 3.50 3.70 5.09
N ILE A 137 2.95 4.78 4.50
CA ILE A 137 2.67 6.02 5.21
C ILE A 137 1.24 5.96 5.74
N PRO A 138 1.02 5.78 7.06
CA PRO A 138 -0.31 5.78 7.65
C PRO A 138 -0.87 7.19 7.74
N THR A 139 -2.16 7.31 8.03
CA THR A 139 -2.74 8.55 8.53
C THR A 139 -2.47 8.71 10.03
N PHE A 140 -2.84 9.87 10.56
CA PHE A 140 -2.84 10.11 11.99
C PHE A 140 -3.94 9.30 12.68
N ASP A 141 -3.74 8.99 13.96
CA ASP A 141 -4.79 8.56 14.84
C ASP A 141 -5.94 9.59 14.80
N PHE A 142 -7.13 9.14 15.11
CA PHE A 142 -8.28 10.02 15.22
C PHE A 142 -8.00 11.04 16.34
N PRO A 143 -7.81 12.32 16.04
CA PRO A 143 -7.42 13.27 17.07
C PRO A 143 -8.56 13.43 18.06
N ASN A 144 -8.21 13.33 19.33
CA ASN A 144 -9.12 13.51 20.44
C ASN A 144 -10.29 12.54 20.44
N GLY A 145 -10.07 11.27 20.01
CA GLY A 145 -11.09 10.22 20.06
C GLY A 145 -12.04 10.50 21.20
N ASP A 146 -13.05 11.32 20.93
CA ASP A 146 -14.00 11.66 21.96
C ASP A 146 -14.89 10.45 22.17
N SER A 147 -15.20 10.19 23.42
CA SER A 147 -16.09 9.11 23.83
C SER A 147 -17.51 9.18 23.19
N ASN A 148 -17.74 10.12 22.28
CA ASN A 148 -19.02 10.37 21.64
C ASN A 148 -19.03 10.01 20.15
N GLY A 149 -17.91 9.55 19.58
CA GLY A 149 -17.82 9.13 18.16
C GLY A 149 -18.13 10.25 17.17
N THR A 150 -18.01 11.49 17.62
CA THR A 150 -18.16 12.66 16.78
C THR A 150 -16.81 13.00 16.17
N ARG A 151 -16.76 13.35 14.96
CA ARG A 151 -15.73 13.93 14.09
C ARG A 151 -14.29 13.93 14.59
N PRO A 152 -13.33 13.57 13.74
CA PRO A 152 -11.96 13.98 13.97
C PRO A 152 -11.89 15.50 13.96
N ASP A 153 -11.41 16.10 15.03
CA ASP A 153 -11.06 17.51 15.02
C ASP A 153 -9.61 17.68 14.50
N TRP A 154 -9.41 17.25 13.26
CA TRP A 154 -8.12 17.35 12.61
C TRP A 154 -7.69 18.81 12.38
N ASP A 155 -8.63 19.76 12.28
CA ASP A 155 -8.29 21.18 12.12
C ASP A 155 -7.71 21.74 13.41
N THR A 156 -8.29 21.40 14.57
CA THR A 156 -7.68 21.74 15.86
C THR A 156 -6.32 21.09 16.03
N PHE A 157 -6.21 19.79 15.68
CA PHE A 157 -4.94 19.07 15.73
C PHE A 157 -3.86 19.73 14.87
N ALA A 158 -4.18 20.12 13.64
CA ALA A 158 -3.26 20.83 12.75
C ALA A 158 -2.86 22.20 13.34
N SER A 159 -3.84 22.96 13.85
CA SER A 159 -3.60 24.27 14.47
C SER A 159 -2.71 24.17 15.70
N ASP A 160 -2.90 23.18 16.55
CA ASP A 160 -2.08 22.94 17.75
C ASP A 160 -0.62 22.58 17.36
N ASN A 161 -0.40 22.05 16.16
CA ASN A 161 0.91 21.79 15.59
C ASN A 161 1.43 22.91 14.67
N GLY A 162 0.75 24.06 14.61
CA GLY A 162 1.20 25.25 13.90
C GLY A 162 0.88 25.29 12.41
N PHE A 163 -0.07 24.46 11.94
CA PHE A 163 -0.52 24.40 10.55
C PHE A 163 -1.94 24.97 10.39
N ASN A 164 -2.26 25.47 9.18
CA ASN A 164 -3.56 26.08 8.92
C ASN A 164 -4.66 25.05 8.62
N SER A 165 -4.29 23.83 8.27
CA SER A 165 -5.23 22.75 7.96
C SER A 165 -4.58 21.38 8.13
N ILE A 166 -5.41 20.34 8.27
CA ILE A 166 -4.91 18.96 8.29
C ILE A 166 -4.24 18.56 6.97
N GLN A 167 -4.67 19.13 5.84
CA GLN A 167 -4.01 18.93 4.56
C GLN A 167 -2.55 19.40 4.59
N GLU A 168 -2.32 20.64 5.06
CA GLU A 168 -0.98 21.22 5.15
C GLU A 168 -0.09 20.43 6.10
N PHE A 169 -0.64 20.02 7.25
CA PHE A 169 0.11 19.20 8.20
C PHE A 169 0.43 17.81 7.64
N TYR A 170 -0.51 17.16 6.95
CA TYR A 170 -0.27 15.83 6.38
C TYR A 170 0.71 15.89 5.20
N ASP A 171 0.67 16.93 4.38
CA ASP A 171 1.68 17.19 3.36
C ASP A 171 3.08 17.35 3.96
N TYR A 172 3.19 18.09 5.07
CA TYR A 172 4.46 18.22 5.82
C TYR A 172 4.92 16.86 6.39
N TYR A 173 4.02 16.13 7.04
CA TYR A 173 4.31 14.81 7.58
C TYR A 173 4.84 13.85 6.49
N VAL A 174 4.19 13.81 5.35
CA VAL A 174 4.62 12.94 4.24
C VAL A 174 5.96 13.40 3.67
N ASN A 175 6.07 14.69 3.32
CA ASN A 175 7.19 15.17 2.52
C ASN A 175 8.45 15.46 3.35
N GLU A 176 8.30 15.99 4.54
CA GLU A 176 9.45 16.33 5.38
C GLU A 176 9.80 15.17 6.32
N MET A 177 8.83 14.67 7.10
CA MET A 177 9.13 13.70 8.13
C MET A 177 9.34 12.29 7.55
N VAL A 178 8.46 11.79 6.67
CA VAL A 178 8.62 10.43 6.15
C VAL A 178 9.57 10.37 4.97
N HIS A 179 9.42 11.24 3.98
CA HIS A 179 10.26 11.18 2.79
C HIS A 179 11.70 11.56 3.11
N LYS A 180 11.95 12.71 3.73
CA LYS A 180 13.32 13.19 3.97
C LYS A 180 13.95 12.54 5.19
N GLU A 181 13.30 12.61 6.36
CA GLU A 181 13.92 12.15 7.60
C GLU A 181 13.95 10.62 7.76
N ILE A 182 13.07 9.88 7.06
CA ILE A 182 13.14 8.42 7.08
C ILE A 182 13.72 7.89 5.77
N VAL A 183 13.05 8.14 4.63
CA VAL A 183 13.37 7.40 3.40
C VAL A 183 14.69 7.86 2.79
N ASP A 184 14.96 9.16 2.74
CA ASP A 184 16.22 9.67 2.19
C ASP A 184 17.41 9.28 3.08
N GLU A 185 17.27 9.31 4.41
CA GLU A 185 18.30 8.84 5.33
C GLU A 185 18.54 7.31 5.17
N LEU A 186 17.48 6.51 5.05
CA LEU A 186 17.63 5.08 4.76
C LEU A 186 18.31 4.82 3.41
N ARG A 187 18.02 5.63 2.38
CA ARG A 187 18.70 5.52 1.08
C ARG A 187 20.16 5.92 1.14
N LEU A 188 20.53 6.89 1.99
CA LEU A 188 21.93 7.23 2.25
C LEU A 188 22.67 6.09 2.96
N GLU A 189 22.02 5.43 3.92
CA GLU A 189 22.60 4.30 4.63
C GLU A 189 22.68 3.03 3.75
N PHE A 190 21.66 2.80 2.91
CA PHE A 190 21.53 1.62 2.04
C PHE A 190 21.46 1.98 0.54
N PRO A 191 22.52 2.56 -0.04
CA PRO A 191 22.46 3.17 -1.39
C PRO A 191 22.24 2.17 -2.53
N SER A 192 22.40 0.87 -2.28
CA SER A 192 22.16 -0.19 -3.26
C SER A 192 20.79 -0.85 -3.12
N THR A 193 20.03 -0.47 -2.08
CA THR A 193 18.71 -1.06 -1.79
C THR A 193 17.61 -0.18 -2.37
N LYS A 194 16.67 -0.79 -3.08
CA LYS A 194 15.49 -0.06 -3.55
C LYS A 194 14.55 0.17 -2.38
N ILE A 195 14.31 1.44 -2.04
CA ILE A 195 13.43 1.87 -0.96
C ILE A 195 12.42 2.86 -1.52
N PHE A 196 11.12 2.60 -1.34
CA PHE A 196 10.03 3.45 -1.81
C PHE A 196 8.94 3.59 -0.76
N THR A 197 7.98 4.49 -0.99
CA THR A 197 6.85 4.70 -0.08
C THR A 197 5.52 4.35 -0.72
N ILE A 198 4.55 4.00 0.10
CA ILE A 198 3.16 3.82 -0.30
C ILE A 198 2.30 4.83 0.47
N PRO A 199 1.58 5.75 -0.21
CA PRO A 199 0.84 6.85 0.41
C PRO A 199 -0.52 6.40 0.96
N THR A 200 -0.53 5.36 1.81
CA THR A 200 -1.74 4.68 2.29
C THR A 200 -2.69 5.59 3.05
N GLY A 201 -2.15 6.49 3.87
CA GLY A 201 -2.94 7.37 4.74
C GLY A 201 -3.78 8.40 3.99
N TRP A 202 -3.42 8.72 2.74
CA TRP A 202 -4.23 9.59 1.89
C TRP A 202 -5.61 9.00 1.60
N ALA A 203 -5.75 7.66 1.54
CA ALA A 203 -7.05 7.01 1.42
C ALA A 203 -7.98 7.40 2.58
N THR A 204 -7.49 7.30 3.80
CA THR A 204 -8.26 7.67 5.00
C THR A 204 -8.61 9.16 4.99
N LYS A 205 -7.62 10.01 4.77
CA LYS A 205 -7.78 11.47 4.82
C LYS A 205 -8.77 11.96 3.74
N ASN A 206 -8.62 11.48 2.51
CA ASN A 206 -9.48 11.93 1.40
C ASN A 206 -10.91 11.41 1.57
N LEU A 207 -11.12 10.14 1.91
CA LEU A 207 -12.45 9.58 2.12
C LEU A 207 -13.16 10.21 3.32
N ALA A 208 -12.43 10.53 4.40
CA ALA A 208 -13.00 11.26 5.53
C ALA A 208 -13.45 12.67 5.13
N GLN A 209 -12.64 13.39 4.31
CA GLN A 209 -13.02 14.70 3.80
C GLN A 209 -14.24 14.60 2.87
N MET A 210 -14.26 13.66 1.92
CA MET A 210 -15.40 13.42 1.04
C MET A 210 -16.69 13.10 1.82
N ASN A 211 -16.56 12.33 2.91
CA ASN A 211 -17.70 12.07 3.80
C ASN A 211 -18.23 13.35 4.46
N LEU A 212 -17.36 14.24 4.94
CA LEU A 212 -17.73 15.52 5.52
C LEU A 212 -18.42 16.44 4.51
N ASP A 213 -17.99 16.38 3.27
CA ASP A 213 -18.49 17.22 2.17
C ASP A 213 -19.75 16.62 1.48
N ASN A 214 -20.16 15.42 1.91
CA ASN A 214 -21.27 14.64 1.33
C ASN A 214 -21.04 14.30 -0.16
N GLU A 215 -19.81 13.96 -0.51
CA GLU A 215 -19.40 13.61 -1.88
C GLU A 215 -19.36 12.10 -2.13
N LEU A 216 -19.46 11.26 -1.08
CA LEU A 216 -19.55 9.81 -1.24
C LEU A 216 -20.92 9.43 -1.82
N SER A 217 -20.92 8.48 -2.77
CA SER A 217 -22.16 7.94 -3.35
C SER A 217 -22.84 6.91 -2.45
N ASP A 218 -22.15 6.42 -1.44
CA ASP A 218 -22.64 5.44 -0.47
C ASP A 218 -23.04 6.13 0.84
N ASP A 219 -23.96 5.51 1.58
CA ASP A 219 -24.36 5.96 2.92
C ASP A 219 -23.32 5.50 3.95
N ILE A 220 -22.29 6.31 4.12
CA ILE A 220 -21.13 6.03 4.97
C ILE A 220 -21.13 6.98 6.16
N SER A 221 -21.10 6.43 7.37
CA SER A 221 -20.92 7.22 8.59
C SER A 221 -19.45 7.51 8.86
N MET A 222 -19.14 8.60 9.57
CA MET A 222 -17.75 8.88 9.96
C MET A 222 -17.19 7.80 10.90
N VAL A 223 -17.95 7.41 11.92
CA VAL A 223 -17.61 6.32 12.84
C VAL A 223 -18.79 5.35 12.93
N GLY A 224 -18.53 4.04 12.83
CA GLY A 224 -19.60 3.05 12.86
C GLY A 224 -19.13 1.63 12.51
N PRO A 225 -20.05 0.78 12.05
CA PRO A 225 -19.71 -0.58 11.65
C PRO A 225 -18.72 -0.59 10.48
N LYS A 226 -17.79 -1.54 10.47
CA LYS A 226 -16.72 -1.65 9.46
C LYS A 226 -17.22 -1.56 8.01
N SER A 227 -18.38 -2.13 7.71
CA SER A 227 -18.93 -2.19 6.35
C SER A 227 -19.53 -0.86 5.85
N SER A 228 -19.79 0.10 6.74
CA SER A 228 -20.53 1.34 6.41
C SER A 228 -20.00 2.58 7.12
N SER A 229 -18.70 2.61 7.40
CA SER A 229 -18.07 3.77 8.03
C SER A 229 -16.65 4.01 7.50
N ILE A 230 -16.17 5.25 7.71
CA ILE A 230 -14.76 5.61 7.49
C ILE A 230 -13.91 4.98 8.60
N PHE A 231 -14.33 5.13 9.86
CA PHE A 231 -13.66 4.59 11.04
C PHE A 231 -14.53 3.61 11.79
N THR A 232 -13.91 2.59 12.37
CA THR A 232 -14.63 1.59 13.18
C THR A 232 -14.66 1.91 14.67
N ASP A 233 -13.81 2.84 15.10
CA ASP A 233 -13.70 3.28 16.50
C ASP A 233 -13.10 4.68 16.62
N GLU A 234 -13.03 5.17 17.87
CA GLU A 234 -12.54 6.50 18.23
C GLU A 234 -11.02 6.67 18.03
N LYS A 235 -10.29 5.58 17.87
CA LYS A 235 -8.86 5.62 17.57
C LYS A 235 -8.56 5.83 16.07
N GLY A 236 -9.57 5.60 15.23
CA GLY A 236 -9.45 5.78 13.78
C GLY A 236 -9.09 4.50 13.01
N HIS A 237 -9.37 3.32 13.56
CA HIS A 237 -9.22 2.09 12.77
C HIS A 237 -10.15 2.11 11.56
N GLN A 238 -9.65 1.65 10.45
CA GLN A 238 -10.25 1.82 9.12
C GLN A 238 -11.54 1.02 8.95
N GLY A 239 -12.55 1.66 8.36
CA GLY A 239 -13.71 1.00 7.77
C GLY A 239 -13.35 0.32 6.44
N GLN A 240 -14.27 -0.49 5.91
CA GLN A 240 -14.02 -1.29 4.70
C GLN A 240 -13.70 -0.40 3.49
N ILE A 241 -14.42 0.72 3.32
CA ILE A 241 -14.19 1.65 2.20
C ILE A 241 -12.74 2.17 2.16
N VAL A 242 -12.15 2.44 3.33
CA VAL A 242 -10.76 2.88 3.46
C VAL A 242 -9.80 1.74 3.17
N ILE A 243 -10.11 0.51 3.63
CA ILE A 243 -9.28 -0.68 3.41
C ILE A 243 -9.22 -0.99 1.91
N GLU A 244 -10.37 -0.99 1.22
CA GLU A 244 -10.43 -1.23 -0.23
C GLU A 244 -9.55 -0.21 -0.98
N THR A 245 -9.77 1.07 -0.74
CA THR A 245 -9.02 2.14 -1.40
C THR A 245 -7.52 2.05 -1.10
N GLY A 246 -7.16 1.91 0.17
CA GLY A 246 -5.75 1.84 0.57
C GLY A 246 -5.04 0.59 0.04
N THR A 247 -5.73 -0.55 -0.05
CA THR A 247 -5.12 -1.77 -0.61
C THR A 247 -4.97 -1.69 -2.12
N MET A 248 -5.87 -1.01 -2.85
CA MET A 248 -5.66 -0.71 -4.28
C MET A 248 -4.44 0.19 -4.50
N ILE A 249 -4.19 1.16 -3.61
CA ILE A 249 -2.96 1.95 -3.64
C ILE A 249 -1.73 1.03 -3.48
N TRP A 250 -1.77 0.05 -2.57
CA TRP A 250 -0.69 -0.92 -2.41
C TRP A 250 -0.51 -1.77 -3.67
N LEU A 251 -1.59 -2.30 -4.23
CA LEU A 251 -1.57 -3.14 -5.42
C LEU A 251 -0.91 -2.42 -6.61
N ASN A 252 -1.31 -1.17 -6.87
CA ASN A 252 -0.67 -0.37 -7.92
C ASN A 252 0.79 -0.06 -7.58
N SER A 253 1.06 0.43 -6.35
CA SER A 253 2.42 0.86 -5.96
C SER A 253 3.44 -0.27 -6.00
N ILE A 254 3.04 -1.53 -5.72
CA ILE A 254 3.93 -2.68 -5.67
C ILE A 254 4.02 -3.38 -7.04
N TYR A 255 2.88 -3.50 -7.74
CA TYR A 255 2.76 -4.34 -8.93
C TYR A 255 2.47 -3.56 -10.21
N ASN A 256 2.31 -2.24 -10.11
CA ASN A 256 1.94 -1.36 -11.22
C ASN A 256 0.66 -1.81 -11.95
N VAL A 257 -0.31 -2.35 -11.19
CA VAL A 257 -1.63 -2.72 -11.73
C VAL A 257 -2.36 -1.44 -12.11
N ASP A 258 -2.79 -1.34 -13.36
CA ASP A 258 -3.60 -0.22 -13.84
C ASP A 258 -5.01 -0.31 -13.25
N LEU A 259 -5.31 0.57 -12.28
CA LEU A 259 -6.59 0.55 -11.57
C LEU A 259 -7.76 0.92 -12.47
N SER A 260 -7.55 1.65 -13.56
CA SER A 260 -8.61 1.97 -14.53
C SER A 260 -9.05 0.77 -15.35
N LEU A 261 -8.22 -0.26 -15.45
CA LEU A 261 -8.48 -1.53 -16.14
C LEU A 261 -8.73 -2.69 -15.18
N PHE A 262 -8.54 -2.47 -13.88
CA PHE A 262 -8.72 -3.49 -12.86
C PHE A 262 -10.20 -3.72 -12.58
N ASN A 263 -10.74 -4.81 -13.12
CA ASN A 263 -12.17 -5.14 -12.98
C ASN A 263 -12.45 -5.87 -11.66
N TYR A 264 -12.30 -5.15 -10.56
CA TYR A 264 -12.56 -5.61 -9.21
C TYR A 264 -13.77 -4.88 -8.62
N ASP A 265 -14.75 -5.64 -8.11
CA ASP A 265 -15.91 -5.08 -7.43
C ASP A 265 -15.60 -4.82 -5.96
N THR A 266 -15.43 -3.55 -5.60
CA THR A 266 -15.15 -3.13 -4.23
C THR A 266 -16.36 -3.25 -3.29
N GLY A 267 -17.56 -3.48 -3.85
CA GLY A 267 -18.83 -3.48 -3.11
C GLY A 267 -19.36 -2.08 -2.76
N PHE A 268 -18.72 -1.01 -3.28
CA PHE A 268 -19.14 0.39 -3.10
C PHE A 268 -19.57 1.01 -4.43
N THR A 269 -20.50 1.97 -4.37
CA THR A 269 -20.93 2.76 -5.51
C THR A 269 -19.97 3.93 -5.81
N THR A 270 -19.31 4.44 -4.76
CA THR A 270 -18.24 5.42 -4.88
C THR A 270 -17.08 4.83 -5.68
N ASP A 271 -16.58 5.56 -6.66
CA ASP A 271 -15.49 5.08 -7.53
C ASP A 271 -14.14 5.07 -6.77
N LEU A 272 -13.90 3.99 -6.03
CA LEU A 272 -12.69 3.83 -5.23
C LEU A 272 -11.44 3.60 -6.09
N HIS A 273 -11.60 3.11 -7.33
CA HIS A 273 -10.50 2.95 -8.29
C HIS A 273 -9.96 4.32 -8.71
N ALA A 274 -10.85 5.24 -9.07
CA ALA A 274 -10.47 6.60 -9.42
C ALA A 274 -9.80 7.32 -8.23
N ILE A 275 -10.37 7.21 -7.03
CA ILE A 275 -9.80 7.82 -5.82
C ILE A 275 -8.40 7.27 -5.53
N ALA A 276 -8.21 5.96 -5.61
CA ALA A 276 -6.91 5.33 -5.38
C ALA A 276 -5.89 5.77 -6.46
N GLN A 277 -6.31 5.84 -7.74
CA GLN A 277 -5.47 6.28 -8.84
C GLN A 277 -5.03 7.74 -8.67
N ASP A 278 -5.93 8.64 -8.31
CA ASP A 278 -5.63 10.05 -8.07
C ASP A 278 -4.60 10.25 -6.94
N ILE A 279 -4.70 9.45 -5.87
CA ILE A 279 -3.74 9.45 -4.77
C ILE A 279 -2.36 9.01 -5.27
N ILE A 280 -2.31 7.93 -6.05
CA ILE A 280 -1.06 7.42 -6.60
C ILE A 280 -0.45 8.44 -7.57
N ASP A 281 -1.24 9.04 -8.45
CA ASP A 281 -0.75 10.01 -9.43
C ASP A 281 -0.17 11.25 -8.76
N SER A 282 -0.78 11.68 -7.65
CA SER A 282 -0.32 12.83 -6.85
C SER A 282 0.91 12.54 -5.99
N HIS A 283 1.24 11.27 -5.77
CA HIS A 283 2.42 10.88 -4.98
C HIS A 283 3.71 11.27 -5.67
N ASP A 284 4.71 11.78 -4.92
CA ASP A 284 5.99 12.21 -5.47
C ASP A 284 6.70 11.03 -6.19
N SER A 285 7.01 11.26 -7.47
CA SER A 285 7.64 10.27 -8.34
C SER A 285 9.02 9.79 -7.84
N ASN A 286 9.72 10.60 -7.04
CA ASN A 286 11.00 10.20 -6.45
C ASN A 286 10.87 9.12 -5.39
N TYR A 287 9.65 8.93 -4.86
CA TYR A 287 9.37 7.95 -3.80
C TYR A 287 8.49 6.78 -4.28
N LYS A 288 8.13 6.73 -5.56
CA LYS A 288 7.46 5.58 -6.18
C LYS A 288 8.45 4.43 -6.45
N PHE A 289 7.88 3.23 -6.64
CA PHE A 289 8.64 1.99 -6.97
C PHE A 289 9.26 1.99 -8.37
#